data_b103f2ed7d204c8f82ba9d8cb27f36fa
#
_entry.id   b103f2ed7d204c8f82ba9d8cb27f36fa
#
_cell.length_a   1.000
_cell.length_b   1.000
_cell.length_c   1.000
_cell.angle_alpha   90.00
_cell.angle_beta   90.00
_cell.angle_gamma   90.00
#
_symmetry.space_group_name_H-M   'P 1'
#
loop_
_entity.id
_entity.type
_entity.pdbx_description
1 polymer ?
#
loop_
_entity_poly.entity_id
_entity_poly.type
_entity_poly.pdbx_seq_one_letter_code
_entity_poly.pdbx_strand_id
1 'polypeptide(L)'
;GGVSEEIEGYENNLELELFKEYRDVIGLFKYVVETERRFYLCNHVDVQARPVGGDVFFELTLSDAWVWDIYRSSRFVRSVRVITYKDVNVEELSKPELDIP
;
A
#
# COMPACT_ATOMS: atom_id res chain seq x y z
N GLY A 1 -3.62 -25.57 -21.61
CA GLY A 1 -3.24 -25.96 -20.29
C GLY A 1 -1.74 -25.99 -20.09
N GLY A 2 -1.31 -26.24 -18.92
CA GLY A 2 0.06 -26.39 -18.56
C GLY A 2 0.51 -25.36 -17.54
N VAL A 3 1.80 -25.06 -17.56
CA VAL A 3 2.47 -24.27 -16.54
C VAL A 3 1.88 -22.85 -16.42
N SER A 4 1.49 -22.24 -17.54
CA SER A 4 0.91 -20.89 -17.54
C SER A 4 -0.41 -20.80 -16.78
N GLU A 5 -1.27 -21.78 -16.94
CA GLU A 5 -2.56 -21.80 -16.25
C GLU A 5 -2.39 -22.05 -14.75
N GLU A 6 -1.43 -22.89 -14.38
CA GLU A 6 -1.12 -23.17 -12.99
C GLU A 6 -0.57 -21.92 -12.30
N ILE A 7 0.31 -21.17 -12.96
CA ILE A 7 0.87 -19.93 -12.44
C ILE A 7 -0.22 -18.87 -12.29
N GLU A 8 -1.07 -18.69 -13.29
CA GLU A 8 -2.18 -17.75 -13.23
C GLU A 8 -3.14 -18.08 -12.09
N GLY A 9 -3.49 -19.36 -11.95
CA GLY A 9 -4.34 -19.81 -10.86
C GLY A 9 -3.74 -19.54 -9.49
N TYR A 10 -2.44 -19.75 -9.35
CA TYR A 10 -1.72 -19.50 -8.12
C TYR A 10 -1.70 -17.98 -7.78
N GLU A 11 -1.40 -17.14 -8.74
CA GLU A 11 -1.40 -15.69 -8.55
C GLU A 11 -2.79 -15.16 -8.24
N ASN A 12 -3.82 -15.65 -8.91
CA ASN A 12 -5.20 -15.26 -8.63
C ASN A 12 -5.61 -15.61 -7.21
N ASN A 13 -5.19 -16.78 -6.73
CA ASN A 13 -5.46 -17.17 -5.35
C ASN A 13 -4.75 -16.29 -4.35
N LEU A 14 -3.50 -15.92 -4.62
CA LEU A 14 -2.75 -14.98 -3.79
C LEU A 14 -3.42 -13.61 -3.74
N GLU A 15 -3.87 -13.11 -4.87
CA GLU A 15 -4.57 -11.84 -4.94
C GLU A 15 -5.88 -11.87 -4.15
N LEU A 16 -6.63 -12.96 -4.23
CA LEU A 16 -7.86 -13.11 -3.49
C LEU A 16 -7.60 -13.11 -1.98
N GLU A 17 -6.59 -13.83 -1.54
CA GLU A 17 -6.21 -13.84 -0.13
C GLU A 17 -5.76 -12.46 0.35
N LEU A 18 -5.01 -11.75 -0.49
CA LEU A 18 -4.56 -10.40 -0.21
C LEU A 18 -5.74 -9.43 -0.08
N PHE A 19 -6.73 -9.57 -0.96
CA PHE A 19 -7.92 -8.74 -0.92
C PHE A 19 -8.73 -8.97 0.36
N LYS A 20 -8.82 -10.21 0.79
CA LYS A 20 -9.48 -10.55 2.05
C LYS A 20 -8.74 -9.96 3.24
N GLU A 21 -7.41 -10.06 3.24
CA GLU A 21 -6.59 -9.46 4.28
C GLU A 21 -6.75 -7.94 4.32
N TYR A 22 -6.70 -7.29 3.17
CA TYR A 22 -6.91 -5.85 3.05
C TYR A 22 -8.23 -5.44 3.69
N ARG A 23 -9.31 -6.11 3.35
CA ARG A 23 -10.63 -5.83 3.90
C ARG A 23 -10.66 -5.94 5.42
N ASP A 24 -9.92 -6.91 5.96
CA ASP A 24 -9.88 -7.15 7.39
C ASP A 24 -9.02 -6.10 8.13
N VAL A 25 -7.97 -5.58 7.49
CA VAL A 25 -7.01 -4.71 8.16
C VAL A 25 -7.20 -3.22 7.91
N ILE A 26 -7.96 -2.83 6.89
CA ILE A 26 -8.10 -1.42 6.51
C ILE A 26 -8.58 -0.54 7.67
N GLY A 27 -9.44 -1.07 8.52
CA GLY A 27 -9.96 -0.35 9.68
C GLY A 27 -8.92 -0.07 10.78
N LEU A 28 -7.74 -0.68 10.70
CA LEU A 28 -6.66 -0.49 11.66
C LEU A 28 -5.75 0.69 11.31
N PHE A 29 -5.91 1.26 10.12
CA PHE A 29 -4.97 2.25 9.60
C PHE A 29 -5.64 3.59 9.38
N LYS A 30 -4.83 4.66 9.41
CA LYS A 30 -5.30 6.03 9.27
C LYS A 30 -5.14 6.58 7.86
N TYR A 31 -4.18 6.07 7.10
CA TYR A 31 -3.83 6.62 5.80
C TYR A 31 -3.72 5.56 4.73
N VAL A 32 -4.14 5.93 3.53
CA VAL A 32 -3.85 5.22 2.29
C VAL A 32 -2.76 5.98 1.56
N VAL A 33 -1.76 5.27 1.09
CA VAL A 33 -0.69 5.83 0.28
C VAL A 33 -0.62 5.06 -1.03
N GLU A 34 -0.75 5.76 -2.13
CA GLU A 34 -0.61 5.18 -3.45
C GLU A 34 0.58 5.79 -4.17
N THR A 35 1.41 4.94 -4.72
CA THR A 35 2.46 5.33 -5.64
C THR A 35 2.20 4.66 -6.98
N GLU A 36 2.98 4.99 -7.98
CA GLU A 36 2.87 4.34 -9.27
C GLU A 36 2.97 2.81 -9.19
N ARG A 37 3.71 2.31 -8.21
CA ARG A 37 4.02 0.88 -8.13
C ARG A 37 3.25 0.12 -7.08
N ARG A 38 2.85 0.79 -6.00
CA ARG A 38 2.32 0.08 -4.85
C ARG A 38 1.28 0.88 -4.10
N PHE A 39 0.50 0.13 -3.36
CA PHE A 39 -0.52 0.64 -2.47
C PHE A 39 -0.13 0.27 -1.03
N TYR A 40 -0.33 1.21 -0.13
CA TYR A 40 0.02 1.03 1.28
C TYR A 40 -1.11 1.53 2.17
N LEU A 41 -1.25 0.89 3.33
CA LEU A 41 -1.97 1.44 4.46
C LEU A 41 -0.93 1.76 5.53
N CYS A 42 -1.14 2.82 6.30
CA CYS A 42 -0.22 3.13 7.39
C CYS A 42 -0.89 4.01 8.44
N ASN A 43 -0.25 4.11 9.60
CA ASN A 43 -0.71 4.98 10.69
C ASN A 43 0.06 6.29 10.75
N HIS A 44 1.26 6.34 10.17
CA HIS A 44 2.06 7.55 10.10
C HIS A 44 2.70 7.65 8.72
N VAL A 45 2.67 8.84 8.16
CA VAL A 45 3.30 9.11 6.87
C VAL A 45 4.01 10.45 6.91
N ASP A 46 5.27 10.44 6.50
CA ASP A 46 6.06 11.64 6.27
C ASP A 46 6.42 11.70 4.79
N VAL A 47 6.18 12.83 4.16
CA VAL A 47 6.47 13.03 2.74
C VAL A 47 7.43 14.18 2.59
N GLN A 48 8.55 13.93 1.93
CA GLN A 48 9.55 14.97 1.65
C GLN A 48 9.81 15.03 0.16
N ALA A 49 9.79 16.24 -0.39
CA ALA A 49 10.19 16.49 -1.76
C ALA A 49 11.70 16.65 -1.78
N ARG A 50 12.36 15.95 -2.70
CA ARG A 50 13.81 15.95 -2.85
C ARG A 50 14.17 16.42 -4.26
N PRO A 51 14.58 17.68 -4.45
CA PRO A 51 15.05 18.13 -5.75
C PRO A 51 16.44 17.57 -6.04
N VAL A 52 16.62 17.00 -7.22
CA VAL A 52 17.92 16.52 -7.70
C VAL A 52 18.06 16.91 -9.15
N GLY A 53 19.04 17.77 -9.46
CA GLY A 53 19.17 18.33 -10.78
C GLY A 53 17.94 19.15 -11.14
N GLY A 54 17.33 18.90 -12.28
CA GLY A 54 16.09 19.56 -12.69
C GLY A 54 14.83 18.78 -12.31
N ASP A 55 14.98 17.67 -11.59
CA ASP A 55 13.88 16.79 -11.25
C ASP A 55 13.57 16.83 -9.76
N VAL A 56 12.35 16.41 -9.43
CA VAL A 56 11.91 16.27 -8.06
C VAL A 56 11.41 14.86 -7.85
N PHE A 57 11.84 14.21 -6.78
CA PHE A 57 11.24 12.99 -6.35
C PHE A 57 10.79 13.09 -4.89
N PHE A 58 9.95 12.16 -4.52
CA PHE A 58 9.36 12.12 -3.19
C PHE A 58 9.94 10.97 -2.39
N GLU A 59 10.29 11.26 -1.17
CA GLU A 59 10.70 10.26 -0.19
C GLU A 59 9.62 10.19 0.88
N LEU A 60 9.05 9.02 1.04
CA LEU A 60 8.03 8.79 2.05
C LEU A 60 8.57 7.84 3.11
N THR A 61 8.29 8.16 4.36
CA THR A 61 8.54 7.25 5.46
C THR A 61 7.18 6.87 6.05
N LEU A 62 6.85 5.60 5.94
CA LEU A 62 5.60 5.05 6.46
C LEU A 62 5.90 4.25 7.71
N SER A 63 5.09 4.44 8.75
CA SER A 63 5.25 3.69 9.99
C SER A 63 3.96 2.97 10.33
N ASP A 64 4.09 1.80 10.92
CA ASP A 64 2.98 0.90 11.19
C ASP A 64 2.17 0.72 9.92
N ALA A 65 2.76 0.04 8.96
CA ALA A 65 2.23 -0.03 7.60
C ALA A 65 1.84 -1.45 7.21
N TRP A 66 0.98 -1.51 6.21
CA TRP A 66 0.60 -2.72 5.52
C TRP A 66 0.83 -2.49 4.03
N VAL A 67 1.55 -3.42 3.39
CA VAL A 67 1.99 -3.27 2.00
C VAL A 67 1.19 -4.21 1.11
N TRP A 68 0.56 -3.67 0.09
CA TRP A 68 -0.12 -4.48 -0.91
C TRP A 68 0.92 -5.12 -1.84
N ASP A 69 1.33 -6.33 -1.48
CA ASP A 69 2.32 -7.09 -2.23
C ASP A 69 2.07 -8.58 -2.03
N ILE A 70 1.59 -9.24 -3.07
CA ILE A 70 1.23 -10.67 -3.02
C ILE A 70 2.42 -11.58 -2.75
N TYR A 71 3.63 -11.10 -3.00
CA TYR A 71 4.83 -11.91 -2.85
C TYR A 71 5.50 -11.76 -1.48
N ARG A 72 4.99 -10.88 -0.63
CA ARG A 72 5.51 -10.76 0.74
C ARG A 72 4.95 -11.86 1.63
N SER A 73 5.81 -12.47 2.42
CA SER A 73 5.41 -13.43 3.44
C SER A 73 4.68 -12.74 4.60
N SER A 74 5.07 -11.51 4.92
CA SER A 74 4.36 -10.67 5.87
C SER A 74 4.18 -9.28 5.24
N ARG A 75 2.94 -8.81 5.23
CA ARG A 75 2.59 -7.51 4.68
C ARG A 75 2.60 -6.40 5.72
N PHE A 76 2.66 -6.77 7.01
CA PHE A 76 2.78 -5.80 8.09
C PHE A 76 4.25 -5.43 8.27
N VAL A 77 4.56 -4.14 8.22
CA VAL A 77 5.92 -3.64 8.41
C VAL A 77 5.89 -2.46 9.38
N ARG A 78 6.86 -2.44 10.28
CA ARG A 78 6.96 -1.39 11.29
C ARG A 78 7.34 -0.06 10.67
N SER A 79 8.21 -0.09 9.69
CA SER A 79 8.65 1.11 8.99
C SER A 79 9.10 0.75 7.58
N VAL A 80 8.75 1.58 6.62
CA VAL A 80 9.20 1.42 5.24
C VAL A 80 9.46 2.79 4.64
N ARG A 81 10.58 2.90 3.92
CA ARG A 81 10.94 4.11 3.18
C ARG A 81 10.73 3.87 1.70
N VAL A 82 9.97 4.74 1.08
CA VAL A 82 9.61 4.63 -0.33
C VAL A 82 10.13 5.87 -1.06
N ILE A 83 10.77 5.65 -2.19
CA ILE A 83 11.23 6.72 -3.06
C ILE A 83 10.51 6.59 -4.40
N THR A 84 9.89 7.67 -4.84
CA THR A 84 9.16 7.69 -6.10
C THR A 84 9.44 8.96 -6.88
N TYR A 85 9.59 8.81 -8.20
CA TYR A 85 9.83 9.94 -9.12
C TYR A 85 8.53 10.54 -9.65
N LYS A 86 7.42 9.87 -9.41
CA LYS A 86 6.12 10.27 -9.92
C LYS A 86 5.19 10.66 -8.79
N ASP A 87 3.97 10.92 -9.14
CA ASP A 87 2.95 11.35 -8.21
C ASP A 87 2.76 10.34 -7.09
N VAL A 88 2.56 10.87 -5.92
CA VAL A 88 2.17 10.10 -4.75
C VAL A 88 0.85 10.66 -4.27
N ASN A 89 -0.07 9.78 -3.95
CA ASN A 89 -1.35 10.13 -3.37
C ASN A 89 -1.41 9.64 -1.93
N VAL A 90 -1.72 10.56 -1.02
CA VAL A 90 -1.90 10.24 0.40
C VAL A 90 -3.29 10.70 0.80
N GLU A 91 -4.09 9.76 1.28
CA GLU A 91 -5.43 10.07 1.75
C GLU A 91 -5.62 9.63 3.19
N GLU A 92 -6.25 10.47 3.97
CA GLU A 92 -6.65 10.12 5.31
C GLU A 92 -7.93 9.30 5.25
N LEU A 93 -7.91 8.14 5.89
CA LEU A 93 -9.08 7.30 6.00
C LEU A 93 -9.94 7.84 7.12
N SER A 94 -11.06 8.47 6.77
CA SER A 94 -12.03 8.89 7.76
C SER A 94 -12.88 7.69 8.16
N LYS A 95 -13.16 7.58 9.45
CA LYS A 95 -14.19 6.65 9.90
C LYS A 95 -15.51 7.12 9.30
N PRO A 96 -16.36 6.20 8.81
CA PRO A 96 -17.66 6.61 8.34
C PRO A 96 -18.38 7.35 9.46
N GLU A 97 -18.71 8.61 9.20
CA GLU A 97 -19.47 9.45 10.14
C GLU A 97 -20.92 9.00 10.26
N LEU A 98 -21.26 8.06 9.43
CA LEU A 98 -22.62 7.59 9.36
C LEU A 98 -22.85 6.42 10.28
N ASP A 99 -22.89 6.70 11.54
CA ASP A 99 -23.67 5.90 12.47
C ASP A 99 -25.12 6.31 12.35
N ILE A 100 -25.62 6.18 11.17
CA ILE A 100 -27.03 6.45 11.03
C ILE A 100 -27.80 5.29 11.61
N PRO A 101 -28.61 5.55 12.61
CA PRO A 101 -29.53 4.54 13.05
C PRO A 101 -30.49 4.15 11.94
#